data_32b80c9dc59541a7151224691099a92e
#
_entry.id   32b80c9dc59541a7151224691099a92e
#
_cell.length_a   1.000
_cell.length_b   1.000
_cell.length_c   1.000
_cell.angle_alpha   90.00
_cell.angle_beta   90.00
_cell.angle_gamma   90.00
#
_symmetry.space_group_name_H-M   'P 1'
#
loop_
_entity.id
_entity.type
_entity.pdbx_description
1 polymer ?
#
loop_
_entity_poly.entity_id
_entity_poly.type
_entity_poly.pdbx_seq_one_letter_code
_entity_poly.pdbx_strand_id
1 'polypeptide(L)'
;YIFIYNLYYPGKQLLNTEKLLIDLGGTNLRAGAGDTSSMTISDIQKIKVDTNEDIFDALHDINSKSNYEEVVISAAGPVSENKISMTNRDLELNATDLEKELDIKECHLLNDWESIGYSLPLMTKNDFKVIKNGNMDNSQTCLAIGPGTGLGFSVLRYVGNVPYVYPTELGNARSYNDHLSNLFEIDNCENFIVLEDYLSGTGIKKIYAEKSGQNLTTEEIVSGYLDDDLAKFILNNFVVALNNILQDLALTFNAKGGIFFAGSLMRTISEMNSINYIKEEFNKH
;
A
#
# COMPACT_ATOMS: atom_id res chain seq x y z
N TYR A 1 8.89 -4.50 -0.35
CA TYR A 1 8.79 -4.92 1.05
C TYR A 1 8.11 -6.29 1.06
N ILE A 2 8.75 -7.31 1.64
CA ILE A 2 8.17 -8.63 1.87
C ILE A 2 7.81 -8.68 3.35
N PHE A 3 6.55 -9.03 3.67
CA PHE A 3 6.03 -8.94 5.02
C PHE A 3 5.67 -10.31 5.57
N ILE A 4 5.93 -10.53 6.86
CA ILE A 4 5.61 -11.76 7.56
C ILE A 4 4.18 -11.64 8.09
N TYR A 5 3.29 -12.46 7.57
CA TYR A 5 1.94 -12.64 8.10
C TYR A 5 1.97 -13.67 9.23
N ASN A 6 1.68 -13.24 10.45
CA ASN A 6 1.59 -14.16 11.58
C ASN A 6 0.13 -14.58 11.76
N LEU A 7 -0.26 -15.67 11.10
CA LEU A 7 -1.54 -16.34 11.38
C LEU A 7 -1.47 -16.99 12.78
N TYR A 8 -1.73 -16.19 13.79
CA TYR A 8 -1.87 -16.71 15.14
C TYR A 8 -3.24 -17.41 15.27
N TYR A 9 -3.25 -18.72 14.97
CA TYR A 9 -4.32 -19.60 15.40
C TYR A 9 -3.96 -20.17 16.78
N PRO A 10 -4.66 -19.79 17.86
CA PRO A 10 -4.40 -20.39 19.17
C PRO A 10 -4.74 -21.88 19.11
N GLY A 11 -3.74 -22.75 19.21
CA GLY A 11 -3.91 -24.20 19.35
C GLY A 11 -3.20 -25.11 18.35
N LYS A 12 -2.57 -24.59 17.27
CA LYS A 12 -1.71 -25.42 16.42
C LYS A 12 -0.25 -25.31 16.87
N GLN A 13 0.37 -26.43 17.25
CA GLN A 13 1.84 -26.56 17.28
C GLN A 13 2.32 -26.54 15.82
N LEU A 14 2.94 -25.45 15.40
CA LEU A 14 3.55 -25.32 14.08
C LEU A 14 4.84 -26.16 14.08
N LEU A 15 4.83 -27.27 13.35
CA LEU A 15 5.99 -28.14 13.14
C LEU A 15 6.98 -27.52 12.14
N ASN A 16 6.54 -26.61 11.29
CA ASN A 16 7.37 -25.85 10.35
C ASN A 16 7.14 -24.34 10.56
N THR A 17 8.19 -23.59 10.85
CA THR A 17 8.15 -22.16 11.12
C THR A 17 8.39 -21.33 9.86
N GLU A 18 8.85 -21.94 8.77
CA GLU A 18 9.17 -21.26 7.53
C GLU A 18 7.97 -21.23 6.58
N LYS A 19 7.70 -20.06 6.01
CA LYS A 19 6.65 -19.81 5.01
C LYS A 19 7.26 -19.14 3.79
N LEU A 20 6.76 -19.46 2.62
CA LEU A 20 7.10 -18.71 1.40
C LEU A 20 6.28 -17.43 1.35
N LEU A 21 6.97 -16.30 1.29
CA LEU A 21 6.36 -14.98 1.17
C LEU A 21 6.61 -14.44 -0.23
N ILE A 22 5.53 -14.02 -0.90
CA ILE A 22 5.55 -13.51 -2.27
C ILE A 22 4.95 -12.11 -2.30
N ASP A 23 5.68 -11.16 -2.92
CA ASP A 23 5.17 -9.85 -3.32
C ASP A 23 5.10 -9.82 -4.86
N LEU A 24 3.90 -9.90 -5.40
CA LEU A 24 3.63 -9.96 -6.83
C LEU A 24 3.22 -8.60 -7.36
N GLY A 25 4.14 -7.93 -8.02
CA GLY A 25 3.88 -6.70 -8.76
C GLY A 25 3.52 -6.93 -10.23
N GLY A 26 3.33 -5.85 -10.97
CA GLY A 26 2.98 -5.92 -12.41
C GLY A 26 4.06 -6.52 -13.31
N THR A 27 5.34 -6.41 -12.95
CA THR A 27 6.48 -6.85 -13.77
C THR A 27 7.53 -7.63 -13.00
N ASN A 28 7.39 -7.73 -11.70
CA ASN A 28 8.35 -8.43 -10.84
C ASN A 28 7.61 -9.20 -9.74
N LEU A 29 8.13 -10.38 -9.45
CA LEU A 29 7.82 -11.19 -8.28
C LEU A 29 9.02 -11.10 -7.34
N ARG A 30 8.76 -10.81 -6.06
CA ARG A 30 9.75 -10.94 -5.01
C ARG A 30 9.34 -12.07 -4.10
N ALA A 31 10.30 -12.93 -3.77
CA ALA A 31 10.07 -14.07 -2.89
C ALA A 31 11.10 -14.08 -1.77
N GLY A 32 10.73 -14.64 -0.62
CA GLY A 32 11.63 -14.84 0.50
C GLY A 32 11.08 -15.87 1.48
N ALA A 33 11.96 -16.52 2.24
CA ALA A 33 11.60 -17.39 3.34
C ALA A 33 11.33 -16.56 4.60
N GLY A 34 10.11 -16.63 5.10
CA GLY A 34 9.71 -15.97 6.35
C GLY A 34 9.72 -16.94 7.51
N ASP A 35 10.54 -16.70 8.52
CA ASP A 35 10.53 -17.48 9.78
C ASP A 35 9.64 -16.80 10.81
N THR A 36 8.55 -17.44 11.18
CA THR A 36 7.56 -16.92 12.14
C THR A 36 8.06 -16.94 13.58
N SER A 37 9.11 -17.68 13.91
CA SER A 37 9.69 -17.75 15.26
C SER A 37 10.62 -16.58 15.56
N SER A 38 11.46 -16.21 14.58
CA SER A 38 12.40 -15.10 14.66
C SER A 38 11.86 -13.80 14.09
N MET A 39 10.72 -13.86 13.38
CA MET A 39 10.13 -12.73 12.64
C MET A 39 11.10 -12.10 11.64
N THR A 40 11.85 -12.94 10.95
CA THR A 40 12.86 -12.54 9.95
C THR A 40 12.52 -13.08 8.57
N ILE A 41 13.09 -12.45 7.54
CA ILE A 41 13.00 -12.92 6.15
C ILE A 41 14.42 -13.18 5.66
N SER A 42 14.62 -14.33 5.02
CA SER A 42 15.85 -14.72 4.36
C SER A 42 15.63 -15.05 2.89
N ASP A 43 16.72 -15.34 2.18
CA ASP A 43 16.70 -15.83 0.79
C ASP A 43 15.88 -14.97 -0.17
N ILE A 44 15.92 -13.65 0.02
CA ILE A 44 15.16 -12.69 -0.78
C ILE A 44 15.69 -12.70 -2.21
N GLN A 45 14.78 -13.03 -3.16
CA GLN A 45 15.07 -13.01 -4.58
C GLN A 45 14.04 -12.15 -5.32
N LYS A 46 14.47 -11.57 -6.43
CA LYS A 46 13.61 -10.78 -7.33
C LYS A 46 13.67 -11.41 -8.72
N ILE A 47 12.50 -11.78 -9.22
CA ILE A 47 12.32 -12.45 -10.51
C ILE A 47 11.50 -11.52 -11.40
N LYS A 48 11.92 -11.32 -12.63
CA LYS A 48 11.16 -10.61 -13.64
C LYS A 48 10.08 -11.55 -14.19
N VAL A 49 8.84 -11.07 -14.25
CA VAL A 49 7.69 -11.82 -14.74
C VAL A 49 6.94 -10.95 -15.76
N ASP A 50 7.08 -11.30 -17.03
CA ASP A 50 6.47 -10.57 -18.14
C ASP A 50 5.08 -11.15 -18.49
N THR A 51 4.89 -12.44 -18.31
CA THR A 51 3.66 -13.17 -18.60
C THR A 51 3.05 -13.79 -17.33
N ASN A 52 1.79 -14.25 -17.42
CA ASN A 52 1.18 -15.00 -16.32
C ASN A 52 1.85 -16.36 -16.13
N GLU A 53 2.31 -16.98 -17.21
CA GLU A 53 3.03 -18.26 -17.19
C GLU A 53 4.36 -18.13 -16.41
N ASP A 54 5.12 -17.03 -16.61
CA ASP A 54 6.34 -16.76 -15.83
C ASP A 54 6.10 -16.73 -14.32
N ILE A 55 4.91 -16.30 -13.89
CA ILE A 55 4.55 -16.27 -12.46
C ILE A 55 4.42 -17.70 -11.92
N PHE A 56 3.67 -18.54 -12.60
CA PHE A 56 3.46 -19.93 -12.16
C PHE A 56 4.76 -20.73 -12.22
N ASP A 57 5.57 -20.55 -13.28
CA ASP A 57 6.90 -21.16 -13.39
C ASP A 57 7.81 -20.74 -12.23
N ALA A 58 7.81 -19.44 -11.88
CA ALA A 58 8.60 -18.95 -10.75
C ALA A 58 8.12 -19.55 -9.42
N LEU A 59 6.81 -19.63 -9.18
CA LEU A 59 6.26 -20.22 -7.96
C LEU A 59 6.63 -21.70 -7.84
N HIS A 60 6.53 -22.45 -8.92
CA HIS A 60 6.94 -23.87 -8.97
C HIS A 60 8.43 -24.04 -8.72
N ASP A 61 9.29 -23.24 -9.39
CA ASP A 61 10.73 -23.32 -9.24
C ASP A 61 11.18 -23.04 -7.79
N ILE A 62 10.58 -22.03 -7.17
CA ILE A 62 10.89 -21.67 -5.78
C ILE A 62 10.43 -22.77 -4.82
N ASN A 63 9.17 -23.23 -4.96
CA ASN A 63 8.62 -24.23 -4.05
C ASN A 63 9.32 -25.60 -4.17
N SER A 64 9.69 -26.00 -5.38
CA SER A 64 10.39 -27.26 -5.62
C SER A 64 11.77 -27.35 -4.93
N LYS A 65 12.42 -26.21 -4.69
CA LYS A 65 13.73 -26.13 -4.05
C LYS A 65 13.67 -26.23 -2.53
N SER A 66 12.58 -25.79 -1.90
CA SER A 66 12.51 -25.61 -0.44
C SER A 66 11.33 -26.31 0.21
N ASN A 67 10.37 -26.81 -0.59
CA ASN A 67 9.21 -27.57 -0.15
C ASN A 67 8.43 -26.91 1.00
N TYR A 68 8.01 -25.65 0.79
CA TYR A 68 7.21 -24.90 1.75
C TYR A 68 5.81 -25.53 1.88
N GLU A 69 5.28 -25.59 3.09
CA GLU A 69 3.93 -26.05 3.36
C GLU A 69 2.88 -24.93 3.32
N GLU A 70 3.31 -23.70 3.56
CA GLU A 70 2.45 -22.51 3.58
C GLU A 70 3.04 -21.40 2.71
N VAL A 71 2.18 -20.78 1.90
CA VAL A 71 2.54 -19.68 1.01
C VAL A 71 1.63 -18.48 1.26
N VAL A 72 2.22 -17.29 1.34
CA VAL A 72 1.49 -16.03 1.41
C VAL A 72 1.83 -15.19 0.19
N ILE A 73 0.83 -14.82 -0.60
CA ILE A 73 0.99 -14.00 -1.80
C ILE A 73 0.30 -12.66 -1.59
N SER A 74 1.07 -11.59 -1.70
CA SER A 74 0.61 -10.22 -1.74
C SER A 74 0.54 -9.75 -3.18
N ALA A 75 -0.59 -9.22 -3.64
CA ALA A 75 -0.73 -8.67 -4.98
C ALA A 75 -1.69 -7.47 -5.02
N ALA A 76 -1.52 -6.59 -6.01
CA ALA A 76 -2.40 -5.44 -6.20
C ALA A 76 -3.75 -5.88 -6.76
N GLY A 77 -4.82 -5.75 -5.98
CA GLY A 77 -6.19 -6.08 -6.36
C GLY A 77 -7.07 -6.46 -5.17
N PRO A 78 -8.38 -6.40 -5.32
CA PRO A 78 -9.31 -6.81 -4.28
C PRO A 78 -9.27 -8.32 -4.04
N VAL A 79 -9.30 -8.70 -2.76
CA VAL A 79 -9.39 -10.11 -2.32
C VAL A 79 -10.84 -10.42 -1.97
N SER A 80 -11.40 -11.48 -2.55
CA SER A 80 -12.74 -11.99 -2.24
C SER A 80 -12.79 -13.51 -2.40
N GLU A 81 -13.37 -14.22 -1.45
CA GLU A 81 -13.58 -15.67 -1.52
C GLU A 81 -12.31 -16.48 -1.84
N ASN A 82 -11.18 -16.14 -1.21
CA ASN A 82 -9.87 -16.74 -1.47
C ASN A 82 -9.33 -16.54 -2.90
N LYS A 83 -9.78 -15.47 -3.57
CA LYS A 83 -9.31 -15.06 -4.88
C LYS A 83 -8.85 -13.62 -4.89
N ILE A 84 -7.91 -13.32 -5.75
CA ILE A 84 -7.47 -11.96 -6.03
C ILE A 84 -7.48 -11.72 -7.53
N SER A 85 -8.19 -10.69 -7.98
CA SER A 85 -8.16 -10.24 -9.37
C SER A 85 -7.19 -9.06 -9.46
N MET A 86 -6.08 -9.26 -10.15
CA MET A 86 -5.05 -8.23 -10.22
C MET A 86 -5.52 -7.02 -11.04
N THR A 87 -5.33 -5.82 -10.52
CA THR A 87 -5.74 -4.57 -11.19
C THR A 87 -4.80 -4.13 -12.31
N ASN A 88 -3.55 -4.59 -12.29
CA ASN A 88 -2.49 -4.20 -13.22
C ASN A 88 -2.12 -5.31 -14.23
N ARG A 89 -2.85 -6.42 -14.23
CA ARG A 89 -2.62 -7.59 -15.08
C ARG A 89 -3.93 -8.38 -15.22
N ASP A 90 -4.19 -8.93 -16.38
CA ASP A 90 -5.33 -9.85 -16.58
C ASP A 90 -4.98 -11.24 -15.98
N LEU A 91 -5.02 -11.31 -14.66
CA LEU A 91 -4.72 -12.50 -13.87
C LEU A 91 -5.62 -12.57 -12.64
N GLU A 92 -6.30 -13.69 -12.48
CA GLU A 92 -6.95 -14.10 -11.24
C GLU A 92 -6.12 -15.21 -10.57
N LEU A 93 -5.77 -15.01 -9.32
CA LEU A 93 -5.17 -16.03 -8.45
C LEU A 93 -6.27 -16.62 -7.56
N ASN A 94 -6.28 -17.94 -7.40
CA ASN A 94 -7.17 -18.66 -6.51
C ASN A 94 -6.33 -19.48 -5.53
N ALA A 95 -6.47 -19.24 -4.23
CA ALA A 95 -5.67 -19.91 -3.22
C ALA A 95 -5.84 -21.44 -3.26
N THR A 96 -7.07 -21.94 -3.42
CA THR A 96 -7.35 -23.38 -3.45
C THR A 96 -6.74 -24.08 -4.69
N ASP A 97 -6.65 -23.37 -5.81
CA ASP A 97 -6.03 -23.94 -7.02
C ASP A 97 -4.50 -23.93 -6.86
N LEU A 98 -3.93 -22.87 -6.30
CA LEU A 98 -2.50 -22.80 -5.96
C LEU A 98 -2.08 -23.85 -4.93
N GLU A 99 -2.90 -24.16 -3.93
CA GLU A 99 -2.66 -25.24 -2.97
C GLU A 99 -2.47 -26.59 -3.65
N LYS A 100 -3.33 -26.90 -4.65
CA LYS A 100 -3.25 -28.15 -5.41
C LYS A 100 -2.08 -28.17 -6.38
N GLU A 101 -1.86 -27.04 -7.07
CA GLU A 101 -0.86 -26.92 -8.12
C GLU A 101 0.56 -26.97 -7.55
N LEU A 102 0.79 -26.33 -6.41
CA LEU A 102 2.08 -26.28 -5.74
C LEU A 102 2.31 -27.42 -4.72
N ASP A 103 1.31 -28.28 -4.50
CA ASP A 103 1.30 -29.35 -3.47
C ASP A 103 1.63 -28.80 -2.07
N ILE A 104 0.97 -27.70 -1.68
CA ILE A 104 1.12 -27.03 -0.39
C ILE A 104 -0.13 -27.18 0.47
N LYS A 105 -0.01 -26.98 1.78
CA LYS A 105 -1.13 -27.16 2.72
C LYS A 105 -2.07 -25.95 2.77
N GLU A 106 -1.51 -24.76 2.74
CA GLU A 106 -2.28 -23.50 2.88
C GLU A 106 -1.69 -22.41 1.98
N CYS A 107 -2.54 -21.70 1.25
CA CYS A 107 -2.21 -20.50 0.49
C CYS A 107 -3.05 -19.32 0.98
N HIS A 108 -2.40 -18.21 1.30
CA HIS A 108 -3.06 -16.99 1.74
C HIS A 108 -2.83 -15.88 0.71
N LEU A 109 -3.91 -15.28 0.25
CA LEU A 109 -3.87 -14.15 -0.65
C LEU A 109 -4.15 -12.85 0.12
N LEU A 110 -3.31 -11.85 -0.04
CA LEU A 110 -3.44 -10.53 0.56
C LEU A 110 -3.42 -9.45 -0.52
N ASN A 111 -4.23 -8.42 -0.32
CA ASN A 111 -4.00 -7.17 -1.05
C ASN A 111 -2.63 -6.59 -0.68
N ASP A 112 -1.96 -5.86 -1.60
CA ASP A 112 -0.65 -5.26 -1.37
C ASP A 112 -0.65 -4.26 -0.19
N TRP A 113 -1.72 -3.49 -0.01
CA TRP A 113 -1.87 -2.56 1.13
C TRP A 113 -2.23 -3.26 2.42
N GLU A 114 -2.93 -4.38 2.36
CA GLU A 114 -3.15 -5.24 3.53
C GLU A 114 -1.81 -5.77 4.06
N SER A 115 -0.91 -6.19 3.18
CA SER A 115 0.43 -6.63 3.54
C SER A 115 1.27 -5.50 4.18
N ILE A 116 1.16 -4.26 3.68
CA ILE A 116 1.77 -3.09 4.31
C ILE A 116 1.24 -2.89 5.73
N GLY A 117 -0.08 -2.99 5.92
CA GLY A 117 -0.69 -2.90 7.25
C GLY A 117 -0.13 -3.94 8.23
N TYR A 118 0.00 -5.19 7.80
CA TYR A 118 0.58 -6.26 8.62
C TYR A 118 2.06 -6.09 8.92
N SER A 119 2.79 -5.28 8.17
CA SER A 119 4.19 -5.00 8.46
C SER A 119 4.39 -3.99 9.60
N LEU A 120 3.42 -3.13 9.88
CA LEU A 120 3.57 -2.03 10.84
C LEU A 120 4.00 -2.49 12.25
N PRO A 121 3.47 -3.59 12.82
CA PRO A 121 3.91 -4.08 14.12
C PRO A 121 5.38 -4.50 14.19
N LEU A 122 5.99 -4.81 13.05
CA LEU A 122 7.37 -5.27 12.92
C LEU A 122 8.37 -4.14 12.69
N MET A 123 7.87 -2.94 12.35
CA MET A 123 8.71 -1.79 12.09
C MET A 123 9.34 -1.23 13.36
N THR A 124 10.60 -0.88 13.25
CA THR A 124 11.37 -0.18 14.28
C THR A 124 11.54 1.29 13.92
N LYS A 125 12.05 2.09 14.85
CA LYS A 125 12.33 3.52 14.60
C LYS A 125 13.31 3.77 13.45
N ASN A 126 14.08 2.76 13.04
CA ASN A 126 15.03 2.89 11.93
C ASN A 126 14.37 2.68 10.55
N ASP A 127 13.15 2.15 10.53
CA ASP A 127 12.45 1.80 9.28
C ASP A 127 11.61 2.95 8.73
N PHE A 128 11.42 4.02 9.51
CA PHE A 128 10.63 5.17 9.09
C PHE A 128 11.22 6.53 9.52
N LYS A 129 10.93 7.56 8.74
CA LYS A 129 11.24 8.95 9.05
C LYS A 129 10.02 9.61 9.69
N VAL A 130 10.20 10.19 10.86
CA VAL A 130 9.11 10.91 11.56
C VAL A 130 8.86 12.27 10.89
N ILE A 131 7.65 12.46 10.36
CA ILE A 131 7.20 13.75 9.81
C ILE A 131 6.68 14.65 10.93
N LYS A 132 5.84 14.10 11.81
CA LYS A 132 5.26 14.80 12.96
C LYS A 132 5.30 13.91 14.19
N ASN A 133 5.80 14.44 15.29
CA ASN A 133 5.79 13.72 16.57
C ASN A 133 4.39 13.71 17.19
N GLY A 134 4.06 12.60 17.85
CA GLY A 134 2.83 12.40 18.61
C GLY A 134 3.05 11.38 19.74
N ASN A 135 2.03 11.18 20.54
CA ASN A 135 2.01 10.15 21.58
C ASN A 135 1.45 8.84 20.96
N MET A 136 2.34 8.11 20.29
CA MET A 136 1.99 6.86 19.62
C MET A 136 1.74 5.75 20.65
N ASP A 137 0.61 5.07 20.56
CA ASP A 137 0.28 3.87 21.32
C ASP A 137 0.26 2.67 20.35
N ASN A 138 1.30 1.85 20.39
CA ASN A 138 1.48 0.70 19.51
C ASN A 138 0.40 -0.39 19.64
N SER A 139 -0.42 -0.34 20.69
CA SER A 139 -1.55 -1.26 20.88
C SER A 139 -2.86 -0.78 20.23
N GLN A 140 -2.84 0.41 19.65
CA GLN A 140 -4.02 1.06 19.07
C GLN A 140 -4.02 0.99 17.53
N THR A 141 -5.11 1.46 16.94
CA THR A 141 -5.30 1.49 15.50
C THR A 141 -4.22 2.31 14.82
N CYS A 142 -3.59 1.72 13.79
CA CYS A 142 -2.67 2.38 12.88
C CYS A 142 -3.30 2.50 11.49
N LEU A 143 -2.94 3.55 10.77
CA LEU A 143 -3.31 3.72 9.37
C LEU A 143 -2.05 3.68 8.50
N ALA A 144 -2.11 2.96 7.38
CA ALA A 144 -1.10 3.07 6.33
C ALA A 144 -1.75 3.64 5.06
N ILE A 145 -1.09 4.62 4.45
CA ILE A 145 -1.57 5.28 3.24
C ILE A 145 -0.41 5.57 2.29
N GLY A 146 -0.67 5.43 0.99
CA GLY A 146 0.36 5.74 0.00
C GLY A 146 -0.21 5.99 -1.38
N PRO A 147 -0.17 7.24 -1.79
CA PRO A 147 -0.37 7.59 -3.17
C PRO A 147 0.80 7.04 -4.00
N GLY A 148 0.44 6.19 -4.96
CA GLY A 148 1.31 5.61 -5.97
C GLY A 148 0.68 5.79 -7.34
N THR A 149 0.57 4.73 -8.16
CA THR A 149 -0.26 4.76 -9.38
C THR A 149 -1.72 5.03 -9.03
N GLY A 150 -2.26 4.36 -8.00
CA GLY A 150 -3.53 4.64 -7.34
C GLY A 150 -3.32 5.19 -5.93
N LEU A 151 -4.35 5.11 -5.08
CA LEU A 151 -4.29 5.48 -3.66
C LEU A 151 -4.53 4.24 -2.79
N GLY A 152 -3.46 3.67 -2.28
CA GLY A 152 -3.54 2.55 -1.36
C GLY A 152 -3.77 2.99 0.09
N PHE A 153 -4.52 2.17 0.83
CA PHE A 153 -4.85 2.43 2.22
C PHE A 153 -5.12 1.14 2.98
N SER A 154 -4.69 1.06 4.22
CA SER A 154 -5.06 -0.02 5.11
C SER A 154 -5.17 0.44 6.57
N VAL A 155 -5.95 -0.29 7.34
CA VAL A 155 -6.22 -0.04 8.75
C VAL A 155 -5.80 -1.25 9.56
N LEU A 156 -4.75 -1.11 10.35
CA LEU A 156 -4.33 -2.12 11.33
C LEU A 156 -5.03 -1.87 12.66
N ARG A 157 -5.64 -2.90 13.20
CA ARG A 157 -6.22 -2.92 14.55
C ARG A 157 -5.84 -4.20 15.27
N TYR A 158 -5.76 -4.14 16.60
CA TYR A 158 -5.56 -5.34 17.40
C TYR A 158 -6.91 -5.87 17.93
N VAL A 159 -7.13 -7.17 17.76
CA VAL A 159 -8.25 -7.91 18.38
C VAL A 159 -7.64 -8.81 19.46
N GLY A 160 -7.76 -8.39 20.70
CA GLY A 160 -6.89 -8.88 21.77
C GLY A 160 -5.45 -8.43 21.49
N ASN A 161 -4.52 -9.39 21.40
CA ASN A 161 -3.11 -9.11 21.06
C ASN A 161 -2.75 -9.48 19.60
N VAL A 162 -3.76 -9.84 18.79
CA VAL A 162 -3.54 -10.28 17.39
C VAL A 162 -3.76 -9.10 16.47
N PRO A 163 -2.77 -8.76 15.62
CA PRO A 163 -2.94 -7.73 14.61
C PRO A 163 -3.93 -8.23 13.54
N TYR A 164 -4.86 -7.37 13.17
CA TYR A 164 -5.83 -7.60 12.12
C TYR A 164 -5.86 -6.37 11.20
N VAL A 165 -5.66 -6.58 9.90
CA VAL A 165 -5.73 -5.53 8.90
C VAL A 165 -7.05 -5.62 8.15
N TYR A 166 -7.74 -4.48 8.06
CA TYR A 166 -8.96 -4.38 7.26
C TYR A 166 -8.57 -4.03 5.82
N PRO A 167 -8.94 -4.86 4.83
CA PRO A 167 -8.82 -4.50 3.43
C PRO A 167 -9.74 -3.31 3.14
N THR A 168 -9.25 -2.35 2.37
CA THR A 168 -10.00 -1.15 2.04
C THR A 168 -9.72 -0.72 0.60
N GLU A 169 -10.70 -0.03 0.01
CA GLU A 169 -10.63 0.57 -1.31
C GLU A 169 -10.89 2.08 -1.20
N LEU A 170 -10.14 2.75 -0.31
CA LEU A 170 -10.29 4.19 -0.07
C LEU A 170 -10.13 5.01 -1.34
N GLY A 171 -9.23 4.61 -2.25
CA GLY A 171 -9.01 5.27 -3.53
C GLY A 171 -10.28 5.44 -4.35
N ASN A 172 -11.24 4.52 -4.21
CA ASN A 172 -12.54 4.53 -4.89
C ASN A 172 -13.63 5.35 -4.18
N ALA A 173 -13.33 6.04 -3.06
CA ALA A 173 -14.28 6.91 -2.38
C ALA A 173 -14.64 8.12 -3.23
N ARG A 174 -15.92 8.57 -3.15
CA ARG A 174 -16.46 9.68 -3.96
C ARG A 174 -16.83 10.92 -3.15
N SER A 175 -16.88 10.79 -1.82
CA SER A 175 -17.44 11.82 -0.94
C SER A 175 -16.66 13.13 -0.89
N TYR A 176 -15.42 13.13 -1.37
CA TYR A 176 -14.50 14.27 -1.30
C TYR A 176 -14.43 15.08 -2.60
N ASN A 177 -15.09 14.62 -3.68
CA ASN A 177 -14.86 15.13 -5.02
C ASN A 177 -15.13 16.64 -5.17
N ASP A 178 -16.26 17.15 -4.68
CA ASP A 178 -16.60 18.57 -4.78
C ASP A 178 -15.55 19.45 -4.07
N HIS A 179 -15.11 19.03 -2.89
CA HIS A 179 -14.09 19.75 -2.14
C HIS A 179 -12.75 19.75 -2.90
N LEU A 180 -12.35 18.59 -3.42
CA LEU A 180 -11.08 18.45 -4.15
C LEU A 180 -11.10 19.17 -5.49
N SER A 181 -12.20 19.11 -6.25
CA SER A 181 -12.36 19.88 -7.48
C SER A 181 -12.16 21.36 -7.24
N ASN A 182 -12.79 21.89 -6.19
CA ASN A 182 -12.61 23.29 -5.80
C ASN A 182 -11.16 23.61 -5.39
N LEU A 183 -10.54 22.75 -4.60
CA LEU A 183 -9.15 22.95 -4.13
C LEU A 183 -8.13 22.97 -5.28
N PHE A 184 -8.33 22.10 -6.28
CA PHE A 184 -7.47 22.03 -7.46
C PHE A 184 -7.95 22.94 -8.61
N GLU A 185 -9.06 23.67 -8.41
CA GLU A 185 -9.69 24.53 -9.42
C GLU A 185 -9.97 23.76 -10.73
N ILE A 186 -10.63 22.61 -10.63
CA ILE A 186 -11.02 21.77 -11.75
C ILE A 186 -12.46 22.13 -12.13
N ASP A 187 -12.63 22.69 -13.32
CA ASP A 187 -13.95 23.07 -13.85
C ASP A 187 -14.68 21.89 -14.48
N ASN A 188 -13.97 21.04 -15.21
CA ASN A 188 -14.53 19.83 -15.82
C ASN A 188 -14.23 18.58 -14.98
N CYS A 189 -15.21 18.18 -14.17
CA CYS A 189 -15.10 17.05 -13.25
C CYS A 189 -15.43 15.69 -13.87
N GLU A 190 -15.75 15.59 -15.18
CA GLU A 190 -16.16 14.32 -15.81
C GLU A 190 -15.15 13.19 -15.65
N ASN A 191 -13.88 13.55 -15.60
CA ASN A 191 -12.78 12.62 -15.42
C ASN A 191 -12.32 12.45 -13.97
N PHE A 192 -12.87 13.17 -13.01
CA PHE A 192 -12.47 13.17 -11.60
C PHE A 192 -13.59 12.59 -10.73
N ILE A 193 -13.70 11.25 -10.72
CA ILE A 193 -14.85 10.53 -10.17
C ILE A 193 -14.59 10.01 -8.76
N VAL A 194 -13.33 9.60 -8.48
CA VAL A 194 -12.94 8.96 -7.23
C VAL A 194 -11.75 9.66 -6.58
N LEU A 195 -11.49 9.37 -5.32
CA LEU A 195 -10.45 10.02 -4.54
C LEU A 195 -9.05 9.89 -5.16
N GLU A 196 -8.73 8.73 -5.73
CA GLU A 196 -7.42 8.54 -6.37
C GLU A 196 -7.24 9.33 -7.68
N ASP A 197 -8.31 9.85 -8.28
CA ASP A 197 -8.21 10.78 -9.40
C ASP A 197 -7.55 12.12 -9.00
N TYR A 198 -7.46 12.38 -7.70
CA TYR A 198 -6.81 13.57 -7.13
C TYR A 198 -5.57 13.19 -6.32
N LEU A 199 -5.66 12.18 -5.45
CA LEU A 199 -4.63 11.82 -4.48
C LEU A 199 -3.84 10.58 -4.88
N SER A 200 -3.31 10.59 -6.10
CA SER A 200 -2.36 9.60 -6.59
C SER A 200 -1.35 10.23 -7.54
N GLY A 201 -0.32 9.49 -7.93
CA GLY A 201 0.59 9.92 -9.00
C GLY A 201 -0.14 10.08 -10.33
N THR A 202 -1.08 9.18 -10.64
CA THR A 202 -1.96 9.31 -11.82
C THR A 202 -2.85 10.55 -11.70
N GLY A 203 -3.36 10.85 -10.51
CA GLY A 203 -4.15 12.05 -10.23
C GLY A 203 -3.35 13.34 -10.47
N ILE A 204 -2.12 13.42 -9.98
CA ILE A 204 -1.20 14.56 -10.25
C ILE A 204 -1.04 14.81 -11.75
N LYS A 205 -0.77 13.74 -12.54
CA LYS A 205 -0.67 13.84 -14.00
C LYS A 205 -1.97 14.36 -14.63
N LYS A 206 -3.08 13.83 -14.18
CA LYS A 206 -4.42 14.14 -14.69
C LYS A 206 -4.77 15.61 -14.44
N ILE A 207 -4.53 16.12 -13.23
CA ILE A 207 -4.74 17.52 -12.87
C ILE A 207 -3.82 18.42 -13.69
N TYR A 208 -2.54 18.05 -13.84
CA TYR A 208 -1.59 18.83 -14.62
C TYR A 208 -2.02 18.91 -16.09
N ALA A 209 -2.41 17.79 -16.68
CA ALA A 209 -2.90 17.73 -18.07
C ALA A 209 -4.20 18.54 -18.28
N GLU A 210 -5.15 18.46 -17.36
CA GLU A 210 -6.41 19.25 -17.42
C GLU A 210 -6.13 20.76 -17.41
N LYS A 211 -5.19 21.21 -16.57
CA LYS A 211 -4.90 22.65 -16.43
C LYS A 211 -3.95 23.21 -17.50
N SER A 212 -3.03 22.43 -18.03
CA SER A 212 -1.97 22.90 -18.96
C SER A 212 -2.16 22.43 -20.41
N GLY A 213 -2.95 21.37 -20.62
CA GLY A 213 -3.02 20.67 -21.90
C GLY A 213 -1.77 19.83 -22.21
N GLN A 214 -0.81 19.70 -21.29
CA GLN A 214 0.43 18.95 -21.49
C GLN A 214 0.40 17.62 -20.75
N ASN A 215 0.96 16.57 -21.34
CA ASN A 215 1.06 15.25 -20.73
C ASN A 215 2.49 15.01 -20.22
N LEU A 216 2.72 15.33 -18.95
CA LEU A 216 3.96 15.03 -18.25
C LEU A 216 3.79 13.79 -17.37
N THR A 217 4.89 13.09 -17.07
CA THR A 217 4.93 12.03 -16.07
C THR A 217 4.85 12.63 -14.66
N THR A 218 4.47 11.81 -13.68
CA THR A 218 4.46 12.24 -12.27
C THR A 218 5.86 12.69 -11.82
N GLU A 219 6.89 12.00 -12.26
CA GLU A 219 8.29 12.31 -11.94
C GLU A 219 8.72 13.66 -12.50
N GLU A 220 8.33 14.00 -13.74
CA GLU A 220 8.60 15.31 -14.36
C GLU A 220 7.90 16.43 -13.59
N ILE A 221 6.62 16.26 -13.27
CA ILE A 221 5.85 17.26 -12.50
C ILE A 221 6.46 17.46 -11.11
N VAL A 222 6.79 16.37 -10.41
CA VAL A 222 7.40 16.41 -9.08
C VAL A 222 8.78 17.08 -9.12
N SER A 223 9.58 16.81 -10.15
CA SER A 223 10.89 17.45 -10.36
C SER A 223 10.76 18.93 -10.68
N GLY A 224 9.67 19.34 -11.32
CA GLY A 224 9.36 20.75 -11.64
C GLY A 224 8.92 21.60 -10.46
N TYR A 225 8.79 21.05 -9.24
CA TYR A 225 8.24 21.74 -8.06
C TYR A 225 8.82 23.14 -7.77
N LEU A 226 10.10 23.36 -8.06
CA LEU A 226 10.77 24.63 -7.81
C LEU A 226 10.68 25.63 -8.97
N ASP A 227 10.52 25.14 -10.20
CA ASP A 227 10.69 25.93 -11.42
C ASP A 227 9.38 26.09 -12.21
N ASP A 228 8.34 25.32 -11.90
CA ASP A 228 7.02 25.32 -12.55
C ASP A 228 5.94 25.70 -11.51
N ASP A 229 5.33 26.87 -11.69
CA ASP A 229 4.29 27.38 -10.82
C ASP A 229 3.06 26.47 -10.76
N LEU A 230 2.70 25.81 -11.87
CA LEU A 230 1.59 24.87 -11.92
C LEU A 230 1.90 23.58 -11.15
N ALA A 231 3.09 23.01 -11.35
CA ALA A 231 3.55 21.85 -10.57
C ALA A 231 3.56 22.16 -9.07
N LYS A 232 4.06 23.33 -8.69
CA LYS A 232 4.07 23.81 -7.32
C LYS A 232 2.67 23.98 -6.74
N PHE A 233 1.74 24.57 -7.50
CA PHE A 233 0.33 24.70 -7.12
C PHE A 233 -0.29 23.33 -6.85
N ILE A 234 -0.13 22.38 -7.78
CA ILE A 234 -0.70 21.03 -7.67
C ILE A 234 -0.13 20.29 -6.47
N LEU A 235 1.18 20.29 -6.29
CA LEU A 235 1.83 19.53 -5.21
C LEU A 235 1.56 20.14 -3.82
N ASN A 236 1.43 21.45 -3.71
CA ASN A 236 1.01 22.09 -2.47
C ASN A 236 -0.44 21.72 -2.11
N ASN A 237 -1.37 21.80 -3.07
CA ASN A 237 -2.76 21.42 -2.85
C ASN A 237 -2.92 19.92 -2.61
N PHE A 238 -2.07 19.09 -3.22
CA PHE A 238 -2.02 17.67 -2.91
C PHE A 238 -1.73 17.41 -1.42
N VAL A 239 -0.76 18.11 -0.83
CA VAL A 239 -0.43 17.99 0.59
C VAL A 239 -1.57 18.51 1.48
N VAL A 240 -2.23 19.61 1.09
CA VAL A 240 -3.41 20.14 1.79
C VAL A 240 -4.55 19.12 1.77
N ALA A 241 -4.88 18.61 0.59
CA ALA A 241 -5.93 17.59 0.41
C ALA A 241 -5.63 16.33 1.24
N LEU A 242 -4.39 15.84 1.16
CA LEU A 242 -3.94 14.68 1.91
C LEU A 242 -4.08 14.92 3.43
N ASN A 243 -3.66 16.07 3.93
CA ASN A 243 -3.81 16.42 5.35
C ASN A 243 -5.27 16.39 5.81
N ASN A 244 -6.18 16.98 5.05
CA ASN A 244 -7.60 17.04 5.40
C ASN A 244 -8.20 15.64 5.49
N ILE A 245 -7.94 14.79 4.50
CA ILE A 245 -8.43 13.41 4.49
C ILE A 245 -7.81 12.60 5.62
N LEU A 246 -6.53 12.79 5.93
CA LEU A 246 -5.88 12.10 7.05
C LEU A 246 -6.47 12.50 8.40
N GLN A 247 -6.90 13.75 8.58
CA GLN A 247 -7.60 14.18 9.79
C GLN A 247 -8.95 13.46 9.93
N ASP A 248 -9.73 13.39 8.86
CA ASP A 248 -11.01 12.66 8.84
C ASP A 248 -10.82 11.17 9.13
N LEU A 249 -9.83 10.54 8.51
CA LEU A 249 -9.51 9.13 8.72
C LEU A 249 -8.99 8.86 10.14
N ALA A 250 -8.14 9.75 10.67
CA ALA A 250 -7.64 9.66 12.05
C ALA A 250 -8.78 9.68 13.08
N LEU A 251 -9.77 10.55 12.87
CA LEU A 251 -10.97 10.63 13.71
C LEU A 251 -11.87 9.42 13.50
N THR A 252 -12.14 9.05 12.25
CA THR A 252 -13.02 7.93 11.89
C THR A 252 -12.56 6.61 12.52
N PHE A 253 -11.26 6.35 12.48
CA PHE A 253 -10.66 5.10 12.97
C PHE A 253 -10.05 5.22 14.37
N ASN A 254 -10.09 6.40 14.99
CA ASN A 254 -9.43 6.68 16.27
C ASN A 254 -7.96 6.23 16.29
N ALA A 255 -7.18 6.68 15.29
CA ALA A 255 -5.87 6.16 14.93
C ALA A 255 -4.75 6.60 15.88
N LYS A 256 -4.82 6.18 17.14
CA LYS A 256 -3.82 6.50 18.19
C LYS A 256 -2.50 5.75 18.02
N GLY A 257 -2.46 4.72 17.20
CA GLY A 257 -1.25 3.97 16.87
C GLY A 257 -0.37 4.66 15.82
N GLY A 258 -0.87 5.73 15.20
CA GLY A 258 -0.13 6.53 14.23
C GLY A 258 -0.60 6.36 12.79
N ILE A 259 -0.09 7.23 11.92
CA ILE A 259 -0.35 7.23 10.48
C ILE A 259 0.99 7.08 9.76
N PHE A 260 1.07 6.10 8.88
CA PHE A 260 2.28 5.70 8.18
C PHE A 260 2.13 5.94 6.69
N PHE A 261 3.06 6.66 6.11
CA PHE A 261 3.14 6.83 4.66
C PHE A 261 4.05 5.78 4.04
N ALA A 262 3.62 5.20 2.93
CA ALA A 262 4.43 4.31 2.13
C ALA A 262 4.45 4.74 0.65
N GLY A 263 5.45 4.26 -0.10
CA GLY A 263 5.60 4.53 -1.52
C GLY A 263 6.63 5.62 -1.86
N SER A 264 7.11 5.59 -3.11
CA SER A 264 8.17 6.49 -3.60
C SER A 264 7.71 7.93 -3.70
N LEU A 265 6.47 8.18 -4.14
CA LEU A 265 5.91 9.52 -4.25
C LEU A 265 5.89 10.23 -2.89
N MET A 266 5.40 9.56 -1.85
CA MET A 266 5.39 10.16 -0.50
C MET A 266 6.79 10.37 0.06
N ARG A 267 7.76 9.52 -0.28
CA ARG A 267 9.17 9.76 0.08
C ARG A 267 9.65 11.08 -0.48
N THR A 268 9.44 11.33 -1.77
CA THR A 268 9.85 12.57 -2.43
C THR A 268 9.09 13.78 -1.87
N ILE A 269 7.75 13.70 -1.72
CA ILE A 269 6.93 14.78 -1.15
C ILE A 269 7.37 15.10 0.29
N SER A 270 7.80 14.10 1.07
CA SER A 270 8.26 14.29 2.46
C SER A 270 9.53 15.17 2.58
N GLU A 271 10.22 15.39 1.48
CA GLU A 271 11.42 16.24 1.39
C GLU A 271 11.10 17.65 0.89
N MET A 272 9.90 17.89 0.38
CA MET A 272 9.45 19.20 -0.08
C MET A 272 9.03 20.10 1.10
N ASN A 273 9.11 21.42 0.89
CA ASN A 273 8.66 22.40 1.87
C ASN A 273 7.16 22.31 2.18
N SER A 274 6.34 21.87 1.21
CA SER A 274 4.89 21.68 1.37
C SER A 274 4.52 20.70 2.48
N ILE A 275 5.37 19.73 2.81
CA ILE A 275 5.12 18.78 3.91
C ILE A 275 5.00 19.46 5.29
N ASN A 276 5.53 20.67 5.44
CA ASN A 276 5.42 21.44 6.68
C ASN A 276 3.96 21.76 7.00
N TYR A 277 3.07 21.83 5.99
CA TYR A 277 1.64 22.00 6.21
C TYR A 277 1.07 20.90 7.12
N ILE A 278 1.40 19.64 6.85
CA ILE A 278 0.98 18.52 7.72
C ILE A 278 1.54 18.69 9.15
N LYS A 279 2.80 19.11 9.28
CA LYS A 279 3.42 19.31 10.61
C LYS A 279 2.71 20.38 11.43
N GLU A 280 2.23 21.42 10.79
CA GLU A 280 1.65 22.59 11.44
C GLU A 280 0.13 22.46 11.65
N GLU A 281 -0.59 21.90 10.68
CA GLU A 281 -2.05 21.92 10.63
C GLU A 281 -2.72 20.64 11.16
N PHE A 282 -2.05 19.49 11.09
CA PHE A 282 -2.69 18.19 11.37
C PHE A 282 -3.40 18.10 12.74
N ASN A 283 -2.94 18.85 13.77
CA ASN A 283 -3.52 18.79 15.11
C ASN A 283 -4.38 20.02 15.46
N LYS A 284 -4.70 20.89 14.50
CA LYS A 284 -5.46 22.12 14.79
C LYS A 284 -6.98 21.94 14.81
N HIS A 285 -7.44 20.75 14.45
CA HIS A 285 -8.88 20.43 14.37
C HIS A 285 -9.25 19.21 15.18
#